data_ba0a98904289ee2d220ee6574478e10f
#
_entry.id   ba0a98904289ee2d220ee6574478e10f
#
_cell.length_a   1.000
_cell.length_b   1.000
_cell.length_c   1.000
_cell.angle_alpha   90.00
_cell.angle_beta   90.00
_cell.angle_gamma   90.00
#
_symmetry.space_group_name_H-M   'P 1'
#
loop_
_entity.id
_entity.type
_entity.pdbx_description
1 polymer ?
#
loop_
_entity_poly.entity_id
_entity_poly.type
_entity_poly.pdbx_seq_one_letter_code
_entity_poly.pdbx_strand_id
1 'polypeptide(L)'
;MGQLQEKYKSYRLPQKYMAEGVYPYFREITSKQGTEVEMGGHKVLMFGSNAYTGLTCDQRIIDAGKAALDKYGSGCAGSRFLNGTLDIHVQLEKELSEYIGKDDALCFSTGFFVNSGVIPAVVGRGDYIICDDRDHASIVDGRRLSFATQLHYKHNDMEDLERVLKNLPEEAIKLIIVDGVFSMEGDLANLPAIVELKHKYNCSIMVDEAHGLGVFGKQGRGVCDHFGLTDEVDLIMGTFSKSMASIGGFIAGDKDTINWLRHTCRTYIFSASNTPAATAAALEALHIIQNEPQRIDDLWKVTRYALRRFKEEGFEIGETQSPIIPLYVHDVEKTFVATAKAFEYGVFINPVIPPACAPQDTLVRFALMATHTEEQVERGVQILKRVFKELDIIKD
;
A
#
# COMPACT_ATOMS: atom_id res chain seq x y z
N MET A 1 -26.10 -30.22 -9.47
CA MET A 1 -25.30 -29.04 -8.99
C MET A 1 -25.81 -27.82 -9.70
N GLY A 2 -25.77 -26.62 -9.06
CA GLY A 2 -26.20 -25.39 -9.70
C GLY A 2 -25.17 -24.86 -10.72
N GLN A 3 -25.64 -24.07 -11.69
CA GLN A 3 -24.76 -23.46 -12.74
C GLN A 3 -23.55 -22.71 -12.17
N LEU A 4 -23.68 -22.06 -11.02
CA LEU A 4 -22.60 -21.36 -10.34
C LEU A 4 -21.45 -22.32 -9.92
N GLN A 5 -21.80 -23.49 -9.39
CA GLN A 5 -20.83 -24.51 -8.99
C GLN A 5 -20.10 -25.12 -10.21
N GLU A 6 -20.85 -25.36 -11.30
CA GLU A 6 -20.23 -25.86 -12.54
C GLU A 6 -19.24 -24.87 -13.13
N LYS A 7 -19.56 -23.56 -13.13
CA LYS A 7 -18.67 -22.50 -13.58
C LYS A 7 -17.29 -22.54 -12.89
N TYR A 8 -17.26 -22.80 -11.58
CA TYR A 8 -16.01 -22.77 -10.82
C TYR A 8 -15.24 -24.08 -10.79
N LYS A 9 -15.87 -25.19 -11.17
CA LYS A 9 -15.17 -26.49 -11.25
C LYS A 9 -14.05 -26.51 -12.29
N SER A 10 -14.13 -25.69 -13.34
CA SER A 10 -13.10 -25.59 -14.37
C SER A 10 -11.86 -24.80 -13.94
N TYR A 11 -11.94 -24.02 -12.84
CA TYR A 11 -10.81 -23.26 -12.32
C TYR A 11 -9.83 -24.18 -11.58
N ARG A 12 -8.80 -24.66 -12.28
CA ARG A 12 -7.83 -25.65 -11.81
C ARG A 12 -6.41 -25.15 -11.70
N LEU A 13 -6.15 -23.88 -12.01
CA LEU A 13 -4.79 -23.31 -12.00
C LEU A 13 -4.10 -23.40 -10.62
N PRO A 14 -4.76 -23.05 -9.49
CA PRO A 14 -4.13 -23.23 -8.17
C PRO A 14 -3.78 -24.70 -7.89
N GLN A 15 -4.65 -25.65 -8.25
CA GLN A 15 -4.44 -27.07 -8.02
C GLN A 15 -3.25 -27.61 -8.85
N LYS A 16 -3.01 -27.08 -10.06
CA LYS A 16 -1.84 -27.40 -10.86
C LYS A 16 -0.56 -27.05 -10.06
N TYR A 17 -0.44 -25.80 -9.63
CA TYR A 17 0.75 -25.34 -8.90
C TYR A 17 0.91 -25.98 -7.51
N MET A 18 -0.20 -26.36 -6.85
CA MET A 18 -0.17 -27.15 -5.62
C MET A 18 0.40 -28.55 -5.86
N ALA A 19 -0.01 -29.21 -6.94
CA ALA A 19 0.47 -30.55 -7.31
C ALA A 19 1.96 -30.54 -7.72
N GLU A 20 2.43 -29.44 -8.31
CA GLU A 20 3.82 -29.20 -8.66
C GLU A 20 4.70 -28.75 -7.47
N GLY A 21 4.08 -28.49 -6.29
CA GLY A 21 4.78 -28.05 -5.08
C GLY A 21 5.28 -26.60 -5.10
N VAL A 22 4.85 -25.81 -6.09
CA VAL A 22 5.33 -24.41 -6.26
C VAL A 22 4.29 -23.35 -5.90
N TYR A 23 3.13 -23.74 -5.33
CA TYR A 23 2.08 -22.82 -4.91
C TYR A 23 2.51 -21.98 -3.69
N PRO A 24 2.68 -20.65 -3.78
CA PRO A 24 3.30 -19.85 -2.74
C PRO A 24 2.32 -19.20 -1.76
N TYR A 25 1.01 -19.24 -2.05
CA TYR A 25 0.01 -18.45 -1.34
C TYR A 25 -0.54 -19.16 -0.10
N PHE A 26 -1.16 -18.38 0.80
CA PHE A 26 -1.85 -18.83 2.02
C PHE A 26 -0.99 -19.66 2.98
N ARG A 27 0.31 -19.38 3.03
CA ARG A 27 1.22 -20.00 4.01
C ARG A 27 0.95 -19.45 5.40
N GLU A 28 0.77 -20.33 6.38
CA GLU A 28 0.48 -19.97 7.77
C GLU A 28 1.75 -19.53 8.49
N ILE A 29 1.69 -18.36 9.15
CA ILE A 29 2.73 -17.86 10.05
C ILE A 29 2.36 -18.25 11.48
N THR A 30 3.26 -18.92 12.20
CA THR A 30 3.04 -19.42 13.56
C THR A 30 3.85 -18.67 14.63
N SER A 31 4.63 -17.66 14.22
CA SER A 31 5.45 -16.82 15.09
C SER A 31 4.98 -15.37 15.12
N LYS A 32 5.67 -14.50 15.89
CA LYS A 32 5.57 -13.06 15.74
C LYS A 32 6.04 -12.62 14.35
N GLN A 33 5.46 -11.55 13.82
CA GLN A 33 5.74 -11.03 12.47
C GLN A 33 6.91 -10.04 12.47
N GLY A 34 8.12 -10.54 12.68
CA GLY A 34 9.37 -9.78 12.58
C GLY A 34 10.09 -9.99 11.24
N THR A 35 11.39 -9.70 11.24
CA THR A 35 12.29 -9.92 10.09
C THR A 35 12.59 -11.39 9.84
N GLU A 36 12.38 -12.24 10.83
CA GLU A 36 12.40 -13.69 10.74
C GLU A 36 11.07 -14.24 11.28
N VAL A 37 10.48 -15.18 10.57
CA VAL A 37 9.20 -15.81 10.94
C VAL A 37 9.27 -17.33 10.82
N GLU A 38 8.41 -18.03 11.58
CA GLU A 38 8.13 -19.45 11.38
C GLU A 38 6.91 -19.59 10.48
N MET A 39 7.06 -20.29 9.37
CA MET A 39 6.05 -20.45 8.34
C MET A 39 6.13 -21.87 7.75
N GLY A 40 5.02 -22.63 7.86
CA GLY A 40 4.98 -23.99 7.36
C GLY A 40 6.07 -24.91 7.96
N GLY A 41 6.48 -24.69 9.22
CA GLY A 41 7.54 -25.43 9.89
C GLY A 41 8.98 -25.00 9.54
N HIS A 42 9.16 -23.96 8.72
CA HIS A 42 10.46 -23.40 8.35
C HIS A 42 10.67 -22.03 8.99
N LYS A 43 11.90 -21.76 9.44
CA LYS A 43 12.33 -20.42 9.84
C LYS A 43 12.87 -19.69 8.60
N VAL A 44 12.24 -18.58 8.23
CA VAL A 44 12.57 -17.84 7.01
C VAL A 44 12.77 -16.34 7.29
N LEU A 45 13.65 -15.70 6.51
CA LEU A 45 13.77 -14.26 6.43
C LEU A 45 12.55 -13.69 5.70
N MET A 46 11.91 -12.68 6.27
CA MET A 46 10.67 -12.10 5.78
C MET A 46 10.94 -10.85 4.93
N PHE A 47 11.00 -11.01 3.63
CA PHE A 47 11.09 -9.91 2.66
C PHE A 47 9.79 -9.71 1.85
N GLY A 48 8.69 -10.31 2.31
CA GLY A 48 7.36 -10.14 1.70
C GLY A 48 6.41 -9.20 2.48
N SER A 49 6.87 -8.63 3.61
CA SER A 49 6.02 -7.80 4.47
C SER A 49 6.06 -6.31 4.08
N ASN A 50 4.93 -5.62 4.26
CA ASN A 50 4.82 -4.16 4.10
C ASN A 50 5.01 -3.40 5.42
N ALA A 51 5.52 -4.02 6.48
CA ALA A 51 5.73 -3.40 7.78
C ALA A 51 6.99 -2.51 7.78
N TYR A 52 7.03 -1.49 6.93
CA TYR A 52 8.23 -0.68 6.65
C TYR A 52 8.93 -0.14 7.89
N THR A 53 8.19 0.37 8.86
CA THR A 53 8.71 0.91 10.12
C THR A 53 9.14 -0.16 11.14
N GLY A 54 8.82 -1.44 10.88
CA GLY A 54 9.13 -2.56 11.78
C GLY A 54 8.34 -2.59 13.08
N LEU A 55 7.18 -1.92 13.13
CA LEU A 55 6.41 -1.72 14.37
C LEU A 55 5.46 -2.87 14.73
N THR A 56 5.24 -3.85 13.85
CA THR A 56 4.25 -4.92 14.05
C THR A 56 4.44 -5.71 15.35
N CYS A 57 5.68 -5.81 15.85
CA CYS A 57 6.01 -6.52 17.09
C CYS A 57 6.41 -5.60 18.25
N ASP A 58 6.23 -4.28 18.10
CA ASP A 58 6.59 -3.32 19.15
C ASP A 58 5.66 -3.49 20.37
N GLN A 59 6.26 -3.65 21.55
CA GLN A 59 5.52 -3.94 22.77
C GLN A 59 4.58 -2.79 23.18
N ARG A 60 4.95 -1.54 22.88
CA ARG A 60 4.12 -0.35 23.17
C ARG A 60 2.79 -0.39 22.41
N ILE A 61 2.81 -0.80 21.14
CA ILE A 61 1.61 -0.96 20.31
C ILE A 61 0.74 -2.09 20.83
N ILE A 62 1.36 -3.22 21.21
CA ILE A 62 0.64 -4.37 21.80
C ILE A 62 -0.04 -3.95 23.10
N ASP A 63 0.65 -3.21 23.96
CA ASP A 63 0.13 -2.78 25.26
C ASP A 63 -0.97 -1.71 25.11
N ALA A 64 -0.83 -0.78 24.14
CA ALA A 64 -1.88 0.17 23.80
C ALA A 64 -3.17 -0.54 23.33
N GLY A 65 -3.02 -1.57 22.48
CA GLY A 65 -4.16 -2.39 22.04
C GLY A 65 -4.84 -3.12 23.19
N LYS A 66 -4.08 -3.73 24.13
CA LYS A 66 -4.62 -4.38 25.32
C LYS A 66 -5.37 -3.40 26.23
N ALA A 67 -4.77 -2.24 26.51
CA ALA A 67 -5.41 -1.22 27.34
C ALA A 67 -6.74 -0.72 26.73
N ALA A 68 -6.80 -0.61 25.40
CA ALA A 68 -8.03 -0.25 24.72
C ALA A 68 -9.12 -1.36 24.81
N LEU A 69 -8.73 -2.63 24.75
CA LEU A 69 -9.65 -3.75 24.99
C LEU A 69 -10.23 -3.72 26.42
N ASP A 70 -9.38 -3.45 27.42
CA ASP A 70 -9.81 -3.34 28.82
C ASP A 70 -10.75 -2.15 29.06
N LYS A 71 -10.51 -1.01 28.39
CA LYS A 71 -11.31 0.20 28.56
C LYS A 71 -12.65 0.17 27.80
N TYR A 72 -12.63 -0.30 26.55
CA TYR A 72 -13.78 -0.14 25.63
C TYR A 72 -14.45 -1.45 25.21
N GLY A 73 -13.82 -2.60 25.49
CA GLY A 73 -14.26 -3.89 24.97
C GLY A 73 -13.73 -4.16 23.55
N SER A 74 -14.22 -5.23 22.93
CA SER A 74 -13.68 -5.79 21.69
C SER A 74 -14.11 -5.07 20.41
N GLY A 75 -15.17 -4.27 20.45
CA GLY A 75 -15.72 -3.63 19.26
C GLY A 75 -16.78 -2.56 19.59
N CYS A 76 -17.22 -1.82 18.57
CA CYS A 76 -18.14 -0.70 18.74
C CYS A 76 -19.60 -1.05 18.46
N ALA A 77 -19.88 -2.19 17.83
CA ALA A 77 -21.22 -2.66 17.43
C ALA A 77 -22.05 -1.64 16.64
N GLY A 78 -21.38 -0.77 15.85
CA GLY A 78 -22.01 0.26 15.04
C GLY A 78 -21.00 1.04 14.22
N SER A 79 -21.52 1.86 13.30
CA SER A 79 -20.72 2.75 12.48
C SER A 79 -20.34 4.02 13.23
N ARG A 80 -19.32 4.72 12.70
CA ARG A 80 -18.91 6.04 13.18
C ARG A 80 -20.05 7.05 13.19
N PHE A 81 -20.95 6.95 12.22
CA PHE A 81 -22.09 7.84 12.05
C PHE A 81 -23.17 7.68 13.13
N LEU A 82 -23.26 6.51 13.76
CA LEU A 82 -24.29 6.20 14.76
C LEU A 82 -23.69 6.15 16.18
N ASN A 83 -23.46 4.93 16.68
CA ASN A 83 -23.00 4.70 18.07
C ASN A 83 -21.54 4.29 18.19
N GLY A 84 -20.81 4.17 17.08
CA GLY A 84 -19.46 3.60 17.04
C GLY A 84 -18.35 4.66 17.10
N THR A 85 -18.60 5.89 17.50
CA THR A 85 -17.55 6.91 17.67
C THR A 85 -17.05 6.93 19.11
N LEU A 86 -15.78 6.53 19.32
CA LEU A 86 -15.08 6.63 20.58
C LEU A 86 -14.17 7.87 20.61
N ASP A 87 -13.78 8.31 21.79
CA ASP A 87 -12.84 9.42 22.01
C ASP A 87 -11.50 9.18 21.30
N ILE A 88 -10.96 7.94 21.32
CA ILE A 88 -9.73 7.59 20.62
C ILE A 88 -9.84 7.66 19.09
N HIS A 89 -11.01 7.48 18.50
CA HIS A 89 -11.22 7.71 17.07
C HIS A 89 -11.05 9.19 16.72
N VAL A 90 -11.68 10.06 17.52
CA VAL A 90 -11.61 11.53 17.33
C VAL A 90 -10.19 12.04 17.55
N GLN A 91 -9.50 11.49 18.56
CA GLN A 91 -8.10 11.80 18.82
C GLN A 91 -7.20 11.40 17.65
N LEU A 92 -7.34 10.17 17.15
CA LEU A 92 -6.55 9.68 16.01
C LEU A 92 -6.78 10.54 14.75
N GLU A 93 -8.02 10.89 14.43
CA GLU A 93 -8.34 11.75 13.27
C GLU A 93 -7.69 13.13 13.41
N LYS A 94 -7.78 13.74 14.58
CA LYS A 94 -7.15 15.03 14.86
C LYS A 94 -5.62 14.96 14.69
N GLU A 95 -4.99 13.99 15.33
CA GLU A 95 -3.53 13.88 15.30
C GLU A 95 -3.01 13.48 13.90
N LEU A 96 -3.78 12.71 13.13
CA LEU A 96 -3.46 12.42 11.72
C LEU A 96 -3.54 13.66 10.86
N SER A 97 -4.59 14.49 11.00
CA SER A 97 -4.69 15.74 10.21
C SER A 97 -3.52 16.68 10.50
N GLU A 98 -3.15 16.83 11.78
CA GLU A 98 -1.99 17.63 12.21
C GLU A 98 -0.67 17.05 11.67
N TYR A 99 -0.50 15.73 11.71
CA TYR A 99 0.71 15.05 11.23
C TYR A 99 0.87 15.16 9.71
N ILE A 100 -0.21 14.95 8.95
CA ILE A 100 -0.20 15.05 7.49
C ILE A 100 -0.10 16.51 7.02
N GLY A 101 -0.58 17.48 7.84
CA GLY A 101 -0.63 18.89 7.49
C GLY A 101 -1.88 19.24 6.70
N LYS A 102 -3.04 18.68 7.07
CA LYS A 102 -4.36 19.00 6.53
C LYS A 102 -5.31 19.47 7.63
N ASP A 103 -6.43 20.09 7.26
CA ASP A 103 -7.36 20.69 8.21
C ASP A 103 -8.13 19.66 9.04
N ASP A 104 -8.51 18.52 8.44
CA ASP A 104 -9.30 17.47 9.09
C ASP A 104 -9.02 16.11 8.46
N ALA A 105 -9.40 15.02 9.13
CA ALA A 105 -9.28 13.66 8.65
C ALA A 105 -10.45 12.77 9.08
N LEU A 106 -10.66 11.66 8.36
CA LEU A 106 -11.61 10.59 8.70
C LEU A 106 -10.93 9.24 8.66
N CYS A 107 -11.14 8.43 9.70
CA CYS A 107 -10.65 7.06 9.78
C CYS A 107 -11.69 6.03 9.33
N PHE A 108 -11.23 5.04 8.56
CA PHE A 108 -12.01 3.95 8.00
C PHE A 108 -11.48 2.59 8.50
N SER A 109 -12.31 1.56 8.44
CA SER A 109 -11.95 0.22 8.89
C SER A 109 -10.87 -0.47 8.04
N THR A 110 -10.65 -0.05 6.80
CA THR A 110 -9.53 -0.48 5.94
C THR A 110 -9.15 0.61 4.95
N GLY A 111 -7.90 0.60 4.47
CA GLY A 111 -7.47 1.48 3.36
C GLY A 111 -8.26 1.24 2.07
N PHE A 112 -8.66 -0.01 1.80
CA PHE A 112 -9.52 -0.33 0.65
C PHE A 112 -10.86 0.42 0.72
N PHE A 113 -11.47 0.52 1.91
CA PHE A 113 -12.73 1.26 2.11
C PHE A 113 -12.57 2.77 2.01
N VAL A 114 -11.37 3.30 2.23
CA VAL A 114 -11.11 4.72 1.95
C VAL A 114 -11.32 4.98 0.46
N ASN A 115 -10.55 4.34 -0.41
CA ASN A 115 -10.64 4.56 -1.87
C ASN A 115 -12.02 4.21 -2.43
N SER A 116 -12.56 3.03 -2.09
CA SER A 116 -13.86 2.58 -2.61
C SER A 116 -15.05 3.44 -2.13
N GLY A 117 -14.89 4.20 -1.07
CA GLY A 117 -15.93 5.08 -0.53
C GLY A 117 -15.74 6.55 -0.87
N VAL A 118 -14.51 7.07 -0.76
CA VAL A 118 -14.20 8.48 -1.00
C VAL A 118 -14.36 8.84 -2.46
N ILE A 119 -13.78 8.07 -3.37
CA ILE A 119 -13.80 8.36 -4.81
C ILE A 119 -15.23 8.56 -5.32
N PRO A 120 -16.19 7.62 -5.12
CA PRO A 120 -17.56 7.83 -5.58
C PRO A 120 -18.36 8.87 -4.76
N ALA A 121 -17.86 9.31 -3.62
CA ALA A 121 -18.51 10.34 -2.81
C ALA A 121 -18.12 11.77 -3.22
N VAL A 122 -16.95 11.98 -3.83
CA VAL A 122 -16.45 13.31 -4.22
C VAL A 122 -16.68 13.64 -5.70
N VAL A 123 -16.86 12.64 -6.57
CA VAL A 123 -17.12 12.84 -8.01
C VAL A 123 -18.25 11.96 -8.51
N GLY A 124 -19.08 12.48 -9.42
CA GLY A 124 -20.29 11.82 -9.90
C GLY A 124 -20.61 12.09 -11.38
N ARG A 125 -21.89 12.12 -11.72
CA ARG A 125 -22.33 12.33 -13.10
C ARG A 125 -21.92 13.72 -13.62
N GLY A 126 -21.25 13.74 -14.76
CA GLY A 126 -20.75 14.96 -15.39
C GLY A 126 -19.30 15.29 -15.01
N ASP A 127 -18.73 14.60 -14.02
CA ASP A 127 -17.35 14.75 -13.59
C ASP A 127 -16.43 13.71 -14.25
N TYR A 128 -15.13 13.90 -14.07
CA TYR A 128 -14.10 13.01 -14.64
C TYR A 128 -13.15 12.52 -13.57
N ILE A 129 -12.82 11.23 -13.65
CA ILE A 129 -11.75 10.59 -12.87
C ILE A 129 -10.63 10.24 -13.85
N ILE A 130 -9.40 10.67 -13.53
CA ILE A 130 -8.21 10.42 -14.34
C ILE A 130 -7.20 9.66 -13.48
N CYS A 131 -6.87 8.43 -13.86
CA CYS A 131 -6.02 7.52 -13.08
C CYS A 131 -4.79 7.08 -13.88
N ASP A 132 -3.71 6.81 -13.15
CA ASP A 132 -2.58 6.06 -13.71
C ASP A 132 -2.99 4.61 -14.02
N ASP A 133 -2.42 4.02 -15.06
CA ASP A 133 -2.73 2.63 -15.46
C ASP A 133 -2.30 1.58 -14.43
N ARG A 134 -1.40 1.94 -13.51
CA ARG A 134 -0.87 1.05 -12.46
C ARG A 134 -1.40 1.35 -11.07
N ASP A 135 -2.38 2.23 -10.94
CA ASP A 135 -3.01 2.52 -9.66
C ASP A 135 -3.59 1.26 -8.99
N HIS A 136 -3.55 1.27 -7.66
CA HIS A 136 -3.98 0.14 -6.83
C HIS A 136 -5.42 -0.29 -7.10
N ALA A 137 -5.70 -1.60 -6.94
CA ALA A 137 -7.01 -2.21 -7.15
C ALA A 137 -8.17 -1.51 -6.41
N SER A 138 -7.92 -0.92 -5.23
CA SER A 138 -8.94 -0.17 -4.49
C SER A 138 -9.35 1.14 -5.17
N ILE A 139 -8.42 1.78 -5.89
CA ILE A 139 -8.70 2.96 -6.74
C ILE A 139 -9.52 2.51 -7.94
N VAL A 140 -9.13 1.39 -8.57
CA VAL A 140 -9.87 0.80 -9.70
C VAL A 140 -11.32 0.48 -9.29
N ASP A 141 -11.52 -0.12 -8.13
CA ASP A 141 -12.88 -0.45 -7.66
C ASP A 141 -13.63 0.81 -7.20
N GLY A 142 -12.96 1.75 -6.54
CA GLY A 142 -13.55 3.03 -6.14
C GLY A 142 -14.09 3.82 -7.34
N ARG A 143 -13.31 3.93 -8.43
CA ARG A 143 -13.80 4.61 -9.64
C ARG A 143 -14.95 3.86 -10.33
N ARG A 144 -14.98 2.52 -10.29
CA ARG A 144 -16.09 1.71 -10.83
C ARG A 144 -17.41 1.94 -10.07
N LEU A 145 -17.35 2.31 -8.80
CA LEU A 145 -18.51 2.65 -7.99
C LEU A 145 -19.00 4.07 -8.24
N SER A 146 -18.21 4.93 -8.86
CA SER A 146 -18.62 6.28 -9.26
C SER A 146 -19.39 6.29 -10.58
N PHE A 147 -20.28 7.28 -10.73
CA PHE A 147 -20.94 7.58 -12.00
C PHE A 147 -20.15 8.60 -12.85
N ALA A 148 -18.98 9.03 -12.43
CA ALA A 148 -18.10 9.89 -13.21
C ALA A 148 -17.53 9.17 -14.43
N THR A 149 -17.14 9.93 -15.43
CA THR A 149 -16.42 9.39 -16.60
C THR A 149 -15.00 9.00 -16.20
N GLN A 150 -14.62 7.74 -16.46
CA GLN A 150 -13.33 7.18 -16.07
C GLN A 150 -12.36 7.22 -17.24
N LEU A 151 -11.20 7.83 -17.04
CA LEU A 151 -10.12 7.97 -18.01
C LEU A 151 -8.80 7.47 -17.39
N HIS A 152 -7.90 7.08 -18.25
CA HIS A 152 -6.58 6.58 -17.90
C HIS A 152 -5.50 7.29 -18.68
N TYR A 153 -4.34 7.38 -18.06
CA TYR A 153 -3.09 7.73 -18.75
C TYR A 153 -2.04 6.63 -18.48
N LYS A 154 -1.09 6.52 -19.38
CA LYS A 154 0.00 5.57 -19.27
C LYS A 154 0.83 5.86 -18.03
N HIS A 155 1.28 4.83 -17.37
CA HIS A 155 2.04 4.92 -16.14
C HIS A 155 3.16 5.97 -16.19
N ASN A 156 3.07 6.95 -15.29
CA ASN A 156 4.01 8.08 -15.13
C ASN A 156 4.27 8.90 -16.42
N ASP A 157 3.42 8.79 -17.46
CA ASP A 157 3.54 9.51 -18.73
C ASP A 157 2.75 10.83 -18.66
N MET A 158 3.46 11.91 -18.38
CA MET A 158 2.88 13.25 -18.22
C MET A 158 2.39 13.84 -19.54
N GLU A 159 2.97 13.45 -20.69
CA GLU A 159 2.48 13.85 -22.01
C GLU A 159 1.12 13.19 -22.31
N ASP A 160 0.98 11.92 -21.94
CA ASP A 160 -0.30 11.21 -22.09
C ASP A 160 -1.35 11.74 -21.10
N LEU A 161 -0.98 12.07 -19.85
CA LEU A 161 -1.88 12.74 -18.90
C LEU A 161 -2.35 14.08 -19.46
N GLU A 162 -1.44 14.89 -19.97
CA GLU A 162 -1.81 16.18 -20.58
C GLU A 162 -2.72 16.01 -21.80
N ARG A 163 -2.46 15.00 -22.65
CA ARG A 163 -3.31 14.65 -23.80
C ARG A 163 -4.73 14.33 -23.36
N VAL A 164 -4.90 13.59 -22.26
CA VAL A 164 -6.22 13.29 -21.68
C VAL A 164 -6.91 14.57 -21.21
N LEU A 165 -6.22 15.40 -20.41
CA LEU A 165 -6.77 16.61 -19.81
C LEU A 165 -7.20 17.66 -20.84
N LYS A 166 -6.44 17.84 -21.91
CA LYS A 166 -6.74 18.79 -23.02
C LYS A 166 -8.11 18.61 -23.65
N ASN A 167 -8.66 17.40 -23.60
CA ASN A 167 -9.91 17.04 -24.25
C ASN A 167 -11.14 17.14 -23.32
N LEU A 168 -10.95 17.58 -22.06
CA LEU A 168 -12.02 17.64 -21.09
C LEU A 168 -12.64 19.06 -21.02
N PRO A 169 -13.96 19.15 -20.73
CA PRO A 169 -14.61 20.44 -20.53
C PRO A 169 -13.96 21.23 -19.39
N GLU A 170 -13.81 22.53 -19.60
CA GLU A 170 -13.19 23.42 -18.61
C GLU A 170 -13.98 23.44 -17.29
N GLU A 171 -15.30 23.52 -17.41
CA GLU A 171 -16.28 23.65 -16.30
C GLU A 171 -16.45 22.36 -15.48
N ALA A 172 -16.00 21.21 -15.98
CA ALA A 172 -16.21 19.93 -15.30
C ALA A 172 -15.21 19.74 -14.14
N ILE A 173 -15.65 19.07 -13.07
CA ILE A 173 -14.75 18.59 -12.03
C ILE A 173 -13.86 17.48 -12.61
N LYS A 174 -12.57 17.62 -12.44
CA LYS A 174 -11.54 16.67 -12.91
C LYS A 174 -10.72 16.25 -11.69
N LEU A 175 -10.85 15.00 -11.29
CA LEU A 175 -10.10 14.43 -10.19
C LEU A 175 -8.99 13.51 -10.73
N ILE A 176 -7.74 13.92 -10.58
CA ILE A 176 -6.57 13.07 -10.82
C ILE A 176 -6.34 12.24 -9.56
N ILE A 177 -6.24 10.93 -9.70
CA ILE A 177 -5.94 10.01 -8.58
C ILE A 177 -4.66 9.26 -8.95
N VAL A 178 -3.75 9.13 -8.00
CA VAL A 178 -2.47 8.46 -8.20
C VAL A 178 -1.95 7.84 -6.90
N ASP A 179 -1.36 6.63 -7.00
CA ASP A 179 -0.52 6.10 -5.92
C ASP A 179 0.74 6.96 -5.76
N GLY A 180 1.05 7.43 -4.57
CA GLY A 180 2.29 8.17 -4.31
C GLY A 180 3.53 7.31 -4.55
N VAL A 181 3.45 6.03 -4.15
CA VAL A 181 4.43 4.97 -4.44
C VAL A 181 3.71 3.78 -5.03
N PHE A 182 4.09 3.35 -6.21
CA PHE A 182 3.49 2.19 -6.87
C PHE A 182 3.93 0.88 -6.23
N SER A 183 2.97 0.07 -5.85
CA SER A 183 3.16 -1.05 -4.92
C SER A 183 3.97 -2.22 -5.47
N MET A 184 4.08 -2.36 -6.79
CA MET A 184 4.78 -3.46 -7.45
C MET A 184 6.14 -3.04 -7.98
N GLU A 185 6.23 -1.89 -8.62
CA GLU A 185 7.43 -1.33 -9.24
C GLU A 185 8.31 -0.58 -8.24
N GLY A 186 7.72 -0.03 -7.19
CA GLY A 186 8.42 0.72 -6.15
C GLY A 186 8.88 2.11 -6.56
N ASP A 187 8.46 2.61 -7.72
CA ASP A 187 8.72 3.96 -8.17
C ASP A 187 7.70 4.97 -7.61
N LEU A 188 8.01 6.26 -7.73
CA LEU A 188 7.18 7.36 -7.25
C LEU A 188 6.38 7.97 -8.39
N ALA A 189 5.17 8.44 -8.07
CA ALA A 189 4.44 9.33 -8.96
C ALA A 189 5.25 10.59 -9.25
N ASN A 190 5.21 11.07 -10.51
CA ASN A 190 5.77 12.37 -10.87
C ASN A 190 4.85 13.50 -10.38
N LEU A 191 4.67 13.56 -9.05
CA LEU A 191 3.75 14.50 -8.42
C LEU A 191 4.01 15.98 -8.77
N PRO A 192 5.27 16.45 -8.89
CA PRO A 192 5.53 17.82 -9.33
C PRO A 192 4.91 18.15 -10.70
N ALA A 193 5.08 17.29 -11.69
CA ALA A 193 4.49 17.51 -13.01
C ALA A 193 2.96 17.34 -13.01
N ILE A 194 2.41 16.44 -12.18
CA ILE A 194 0.96 16.32 -12.01
C ILE A 194 0.38 17.62 -11.43
N VAL A 195 1.05 18.25 -10.46
CA VAL A 195 0.63 19.54 -9.87
C VAL A 195 0.69 20.67 -10.92
N GLU A 196 1.71 20.72 -11.78
CA GLU A 196 1.75 21.68 -12.88
C GLU A 196 0.53 21.52 -13.81
N LEU A 197 0.18 20.28 -14.14
CA LEU A 197 -1.00 19.98 -14.97
C LEU A 197 -2.32 20.26 -14.22
N LYS A 198 -2.38 20.05 -12.90
CA LYS A 198 -3.51 20.46 -12.04
C LYS A 198 -3.82 21.93 -12.24
N HIS A 199 -2.83 22.80 -12.09
CA HIS A 199 -3.01 24.24 -12.25
C HIS A 199 -3.40 24.63 -13.68
N LYS A 200 -2.75 24.02 -14.66
CA LYS A 200 -2.99 24.33 -16.08
C LYS A 200 -4.42 23.98 -16.52
N TYR A 201 -4.99 22.89 -16.00
CA TYR A 201 -6.30 22.37 -16.44
C TYR A 201 -7.39 22.46 -15.37
N ASN A 202 -7.13 23.16 -14.27
CA ASN A 202 -8.06 23.33 -13.14
C ASN A 202 -8.60 21.98 -12.65
N CYS A 203 -7.70 21.11 -12.17
CA CYS A 203 -8.02 19.80 -11.63
C CYS A 203 -7.90 19.76 -10.10
N SER A 204 -8.47 18.73 -9.48
CA SER A 204 -8.16 18.32 -8.10
C SER A 204 -7.29 17.07 -8.11
N ILE A 205 -6.51 16.85 -7.04
CA ILE A 205 -5.61 15.69 -6.89
C ILE A 205 -5.94 14.94 -5.62
N MET A 206 -6.04 13.61 -5.74
CA MET A 206 -6.03 12.68 -4.61
C MET A 206 -4.79 11.80 -4.72
N VAL A 207 -3.98 11.73 -3.65
CA VAL A 207 -2.79 10.87 -3.58
C VAL A 207 -3.04 9.75 -2.58
N ASP A 208 -2.78 8.51 -2.99
CA ASP A 208 -2.74 7.34 -2.12
C ASP A 208 -1.32 7.16 -1.56
N GLU A 209 -1.15 7.49 -0.29
CA GLU A 209 0.11 7.38 0.45
C GLU A 209 0.27 6.03 1.17
N ALA A 210 -0.46 5.00 0.77
CA ALA A 210 -0.41 3.70 1.45
C ALA A 210 1.01 3.12 1.53
N HIS A 211 1.87 3.40 0.56
CA HIS A 211 3.28 3.00 0.53
C HIS A 211 4.25 4.17 0.79
N GLY A 212 3.76 5.41 0.85
CA GLY A 212 4.55 6.60 1.14
C GLY A 212 4.64 6.91 2.64
N LEU A 213 3.52 6.70 3.37
CA LEU A 213 3.40 6.95 4.80
C LEU A 213 4.39 6.09 5.60
N GLY A 214 5.19 6.75 6.48
CA GLY A 214 6.24 6.10 7.26
C GLY A 214 7.49 5.74 6.46
N VAL A 215 7.60 6.19 5.19
CA VAL A 215 8.72 5.89 4.28
C VAL A 215 9.35 7.15 3.72
N PHE A 216 8.56 8.09 3.24
CA PHE A 216 8.99 9.33 2.58
C PHE A 216 8.62 10.56 3.39
N GLY A 217 9.28 11.68 3.07
CA GLY A 217 9.02 12.96 3.67
C GLY A 217 9.54 13.13 5.10
N LYS A 218 9.35 14.32 5.65
CA LYS A 218 9.76 14.62 7.01
C LYS A 218 8.98 13.77 8.01
N GLN A 219 9.69 13.05 8.85
CA GLN A 219 9.09 12.12 9.81
C GLN A 219 8.12 11.10 9.16
N GLY A 220 8.30 10.76 7.87
CA GLY A 220 7.46 9.78 7.21
C GLY A 220 6.07 10.25 6.79
N ARG A 221 5.86 11.55 6.56
CA ARG A 221 4.55 12.12 6.18
C ARG A 221 4.05 11.71 4.80
N GLY A 222 4.93 11.13 3.97
CA GLY A 222 4.59 10.63 2.65
C GLY A 222 5.27 11.36 1.50
N VAL A 223 4.88 11.01 0.28
CA VAL A 223 5.44 11.53 -0.98
C VAL A 223 5.01 12.99 -1.20
N CYS A 224 3.81 13.37 -0.79
CA CYS A 224 3.35 14.76 -0.86
C CYS A 224 4.29 15.69 -0.08
N ASP A 225 4.66 15.31 1.15
CA ASP A 225 5.62 16.08 1.97
C ASP A 225 7.06 15.97 1.42
N HIS A 226 7.44 14.81 0.86
CA HIS A 226 8.76 14.61 0.24
C HIS A 226 9.04 15.62 -0.86
N PHE A 227 8.04 15.95 -1.67
CA PHE A 227 8.15 16.97 -2.72
C PHE A 227 7.79 18.39 -2.25
N GLY A 228 7.35 18.57 -0.99
CA GLY A 228 6.89 19.86 -0.48
C GLY A 228 5.57 20.33 -1.11
N LEU A 229 4.71 19.37 -1.52
CA LEU A 229 3.49 19.60 -2.28
C LEU A 229 2.22 19.24 -1.49
N THR A 230 2.32 19.09 -0.16
CA THR A 230 1.17 18.73 0.68
C THR A 230 -0.02 19.70 0.49
N ASP A 231 0.25 21.01 0.40
CA ASP A 231 -0.79 22.02 0.22
C ASP A 231 -1.44 22.00 -1.16
N GLU A 232 -0.73 21.45 -2.16
CA GLU A 232 -1.20 21.33 -3.54
C GLU A 232 -2.12 20.12 -3.78
N VAL A 233 -2.11 19.13 -2.89
CA VAL A 233 -2.92 17.93 -2.99
C VAL A 233 -4.21 18.11 -2.22
N ASP A 234 -5.37 17.90 -2.85
CA ASP A 234 -6.67 18.15 -2.24
C ASP A 234 -7.05 17.08 -1.22
N LEU A 235 -6.77 15.81 -1.53
CA LEU A 235 -7.06 14.67 -0.68
C LEU A 235 -5.85 13.76 -0.55
N ILE A 236 -5.47 13.44 0.68
CA ILE A 236 -4.39 12.50 0.99
C ILE A 236 -4.96 11.28 1.70
N MET A 237 -4.87 10.13 1.06
CA MET A 237 -5.26 8.83 1.61
C MET A 237 -4.07 8.13 2.23
N GLY A 238 -4.26 7.46 3.36
CA GLY A 238 -3.26 6.56 3.94
C GLY A 238 -3.88 5.29 4.53
N THR A 239 -3.04 4.29 4.77
CA THR A 239 -3.45 3.03 5.41
C THR A 239 -2.69 2.76 6.70
N PHE A 240 -3.36 2.10 7.67
CA PHE A 240 -2.71 1.66 8.90
C PHE A 240 -2.09 0.25 8.78
N SER A 241 -2.40 -0.47 7.69
CA SER A 241 -2.03 -1.89 7.54
C SER A 241 -0.57 -2.13 7.14
N LYS A 242 0.24 -1.09 7.01
CA LYS A 242 1.65 -1.15 6.62
C LYS A 242 2.55 -0.52 7.70
N SER A 243 3.04 0.70 7.50
CA SER A 243 3.94 1.38 8.44
C SER A 243 3.34 1.60 9.83
N MET A 244 2.03 1.71 9.96
CA MET A 244 1.36 1.94 11.24
C MET A 244 0.94 0.66 11.98
N ALA A 245 1.38 -0.51 11.53
CA ALA A 245 1.27 -1.81 12.24
C ALA A 245 -0.13 -2.15 12.78
N SER A 246 -1.20 -1.68 12.15
CA SER A 246 -2.59 -1.88 12.58
C SER A 246 -3.48 -2.24 11.39
N ILE A 247 -4.79 -2.13 11.52
CA ILE A 247 -5.75 -2.22 10.44
C ILE A 247 -6.62 -0.97 10.39
N GLY A 248 -6.90 -0.49 9.18
CA GLY A 248 -7.66 0.73 8.92
C GLY A 248 -7.01 1.57 7.84
N GLY A 249 -7.51 2.79 7.71
CA GLY A 249 -6.99 3.80 6.83
C GLY A 249 -7.65 5.14 7.12
N PHE A 250 -7.19 6.18 6.45
CA PHE A 250 -7.73 7.51 6.60
C PHE A 250 -7.76 8.27 5.28
N ILE A 251 -8.57 9.31 5.23
CA ILE A 251 -8.52 10.38 4.26
C ILE A 251 -8.33 11.70 5.00
N ALA A 252 -7.44 12.56 4.50
CA ALA A 252 -7.22 13.90 5.02
C ALA A 252 -7.37 14.93 3.91
N GLY A 253 -7.91 16.11 4.24
CA GLY A 253 -8.17 17.19 3.29
C GLY A 253 -8.63 18.46 3.98
N ASP A 254 -9.22 19.38 3.22
CA ASP A 254 -9.83 20.56 3.79
C ASP A 254 -11.10 20.21 4.60
N LYS A 255 -11.44 21.10 5.51
CA LYS A 255 -12.51 20.90 6.48
C LYS A 255 -13.88 20.66 5.84
N ASP A 256 -14.18 21.34 4.75
CA ASP A 256 -15.51 21.27 4.10
C ASP A 256 -15.63 19.94 3.34
N THR A 257 -14.61 19.54 2.62
CA THR A 257 -14.56 18.24 1.92
C THR A 257 -14.63 17.07 2.92
N ILE A 258 -13.90 17.14 4.02
CA ILE A 258 -13.96 16.09 5.06
C ILE A 258 -15.33 16.07 5.73
N ASN A 259 -15.94 17.22 5.98
CA ASN A 259 -17.32 17.29 6.49
C ASN A 259 -18.34 16.71 5.50
N TRP A 260 -18.18 16.97 4.20
CA TRP A 260 -18.99 16.32 3.16
C TRP A 260 -18.86 14.80 3.22
N LEU A 261 -17.63 14.27 3.23
CA LEU A 261 -17.36 12.83 3.31
C LEU A 261 -17.94 12.19 4.57
N ARG A 262 -17.87 12.88 5.71
CA ARG A 262 -18.43 12.42 6.99
C ARG A 262 -19.94 12.14 6.91
N HIS A 263 -20.65 12.83 6.03
CA HIS A 263 -22.11 12.73 5.90
C HIS A 263 -22.61 12.02 4.62
N THR A 264 -21.72 11.73 3.67
CA THR A 264 -22.12 11.16 2.37
C THR A 264 -21.36 9.89 2.00
N CYS A 265 -20.17 9.67 2.56
CA CYS A 265 -19.34 8.52 2.22
C CYS A 265 -19.95 7.22 2.73
N ARG A 266 -20.39 6.35 1.81
CA ARG A 266 -21.13 5.12 2.12
C ARG A 266 -20.33 4.13 2.94
N THR A 267 -19.03 3.96 2.66
CA THR A 267 -18.17 3.03 3.39
C THR A 267 -17.86 3.52 4.82
N TYR A 268 -18.02 4.81 5.09
CA TYR A 268 -17.93 5.38 6.42
C TYR A 268 -19.25 5.23 7.20
N ILE A 269 -20.38 5.54 6.56
CA ILE A 269 -21.69 5.58 7.19
C ILE A 269 -22.23 4.17 7.47
N PHE A 270 -22.05 3.24 6.54
CA PHE A 270 -22.65 1.90 6.55
C PHE A 270 -21.68 0.77 6.92
N SER A 271 -20.49 1.09 7.42
CA SER A 271 -19.54 0.13 7.93
C SER A 271 -19.35 0.28 9.43
N ALA A 272 -19.08 -0.82 10.12
CA ALA A 272 -18.68 -0.76 11.52
C ALA A 272 -17.36 0.00 11.69
N SER A 273 -17.24 0.70 12.82
CA SER A 273 -16.03 1.46 13.19
C SER A 273 -14.83 0.53 13.38
N ASN A 274 -13.63 1.09 13.26
CA ASN A 274 -12.41 0.44 13.71
C ASN A 274 -12.57 -0.04 15.15
N THR A 275 -12.04 -1.23 15.43
CA THR A 275 -12.04 -1.74 16.80
C THR A 275 -11.18 -0.87 17.73
N PRO A 276 -11.50 -0.81 19.03
CA PRO A 276 -10.69 -0.04 19.99
C PRO A 276 -9.21 -0.41 19.96
N ALA A 277 -8.90 -1.71 19.91
CA ALA A 277 -7.52 -2.19 19.87
C ALA A 277 -6.77 -1.73 18.61
N ALA A 278 -7.41 -1.80 17.43
CA ALA A 278 -6.80 -1.35 16.18
C ALA A 278 -6.60 0.16 16.16
N THR A 279 -7.55 0.93 16.70
CA THR A 279 -7.46 2.39 16.78
C THR A 279 -6.32 2.82 17.71
N ALA A 280 -6.23 2.23 18.90
CA ALA A 280 -5.15 2.52 19.85
C ALA A 280 -3.78 2.10 19.33
N ALA A 281 -3.70 0.97 18.62
CA ALA A 281 -2.47 0.53 17.96
C ALA A 281 -2.01 1.54 16.89
N ALA A 282 -2.92 2.05 16.07
CA ALA A 282 -2.61 3.05 15.05
C ALA A 282 -2.18 4.39 15.67
N LEU A 283 -2.83 4.82 16.75
CA LEU A 283 -2.49 6.04 17.47
C LEU A 283 -1.08 5.95 18.10
N GLU A 284 -0.78 4.84 18.76
CA GLU A 284 0.55 4.61 19.33
C GLU A 284 1.64 4.51 18.24
N ALA A 285 1.33 3.86 17.11
CA ALA A 285 2.24 3.82 15.97
C ALA A 285 2.54 5.22 15.41
N LEU A 286 1.53 6.09 15.33
CA LEU A 286 1.70 7.49 14.92
C LEU A 286 2.65 8.22 15.88
N HIS A 287 2.45 8.09 17.19
CA HIS A 287 3.33 8.68 18.20
C HIS A 287 4.77 8.19 18.09
N ILE A 288 4.97 6.89 17.87
CA ILE A 288 6.30 6.31 17.70
C ILE A 288 6.97 6.86 16.43
N ILE A 289 6.28 6.90 15.30
CA ILE A 289 6.83 7.41 14.02
C ILE A 289 7.25 8.87 14.16
N GLN A 290 6.44 9.70 14.83
CA GLN A 290 6.74 11.11 15.06
C GLN A 290 7.97 11.32 15.98
N ASN A 291 8.11 10.48 17.03
CA ASN A 291 9.14 10.64 18.05
C ASN A 291 10.43 9.86 17.76
N GLU A 292 10.40 8.91 16.82
CA GLU A 292 11.54 8.06 16.45
C GLU A 292 11.89 8.18 14.95
N PRO A 293 12.28 9.36 14.45
CA PRO A 293 12.60 9.57 13.03
C PRO A 293 13.75 8.68 12.53
N GLN A 294 14.63 8.22 13.44
CA GLN A 294 15.71 7.28 13.12
C GLN A 294 15.21 5.97 12.48
N ARG A 295 13.95 5.57 12.70
CA ARG A 295 13.38 4.38 12.04
C ARG A 295 13.33 4.52 10.52
N ILE A 296 13.06 5.73 10.05
CA ILE A 296 13.05 6.02 8.61
C ILE A 296 14.48 6.00 8.08
N ASP A 297 15.43 6.56 8.83
CA ASP A 297 16.86 6.54 8.47
C ASP A 297 17.38 5.09 8.40
N ASP A 298 17.00 4.24 9.37
CA ASP A 298 17.35 2.81 9.40
C ASP A 298 16.73 2.07 8.22
N LEU A 299 15.46 2.33 7.87
CA LEU A 299 14.81 1.77 6.68
C LEU A 299 15.58 2.15 5.41
N TRP A 300 15.93 3.42 5.27
CA TRP A 300 16.66 3.90 4.09
C TRP A 300 18.11 3.41 4.05
N LYS A 301 18.73 3.19 5.20
CA LYS A 301 20.06 2.57 5.26
C LYS A 301 20.06 1.18 4.65
N VAL A 302 19.16 0.30 5.11
CA VAL A 302 19.07 -1.08 4.56
C VAL A 302 18.53 -1.09 3.14
N THR A 303 17.67 -0.13 2.77
CA THR A 303 17.16 0.01 1.39
C THR A 303 18.30 0.36 0.42
N ARG A 304 19.10 1.36 0.72
CA ARG A 304 20.27 1.74 -0.11
C ARG A 304 21.27 0.59 -0.22
N TYR A 305 21.48 -0.16 0.86
CA TYR A 305 22.33 -1.34 0.85
C TYR A 305 21.76 -2.39 -0.12
N ALA A 306 20.49 -2.74 -0.01
CA ALA A 306 19.84 -3.74 -0.84
C ALA A 306 19.84 -3.36 -2.34
N LEU A 307 19.46 -2.11 -2.65
CA LEU A 307 19.47 -1.59 -4.05
C LEU A 307 20.83 -1.72 -4.69
N ARG A 308 21.89 -1.34 -3.97
CA ARG A 308 23.27 -1.47 -4.45
C ARG A 308 23.63 -2.95 -4.68
N ARG A 309 23.35 -3.80 -3.69
CA ARG A 309 23.71 -5.22 -3.76
C ARG A 309 23.00 -5.95 -4.89
N PHE A 310 21.70 -5.73 -5.09
CA PHE A 310 20.97 -6.33 -6.22
C PHE A 310 21.54 -5.88 -7.57
N LYS A 311 21.88 -4.60 -7.74
CA LYS A 311 22.52 -4.10 -8.97
C LYS A 311 23.90 -4.73 -9.21
N GLU A 312 24.74 -4.79 -8.17
CA GLU A 312 26.07 -5.40 -8.23
C GLU A 312 26.00 -6.90 -8.60
N GLU A 313 24.96 -7.60 -8.16
CA GLU A 313 24.74 -9.02 -8.45
C GLU A 313 23.99 -9.28 -9.77
N GLY A 314 23.73 -8.23 -10.56
CA GLY A 314 23.17 -8.35 -11.90
C GLY A 314 21.66 -8.57 -11.97
N PHE A 315 20.92 -8.25 -10.90
CA PHE A 315 19.47 -8.31 -10.95
C PHE A 315 18.88 -7.11 -11.71
N GLU A 316 17.84 -7.38 -12.48
CA GLU A 316 16.99 -6.35 -13.05
C GLU A 316 15.98 -5.88 -12.01
N ILE A 317 16.12 -4.63 -11.56
CA ILE A 317 15.29 -4.04 -10.48
C ILE A 317 14.47 -2.83 -10.93
N GLY A 318 14.44 -2.53 -12.23
CA GLY A 318 13.74 -1.36 -12.75
C GLY A 318 14.23 -0.04 -12.16
N GLU A 319 13.34 0.95 -12.15
CA GLU A 319 13.61 2.32 -11.67
C GLU A 319 13.07 2.55 -10.24
N THR A 320 13.08 1.51 -9.42
CA THR A 320 12.56 1.61 -8.03
C THR A 320 13.30 2.67 -7.21
N GLN A 321 12.54 3.44 -6.45
CA GLN A 321 12.99 4.53 -5.60
C GLN A 321 12.54 4.34 -4.13
N SER A 322 12.09 3.15 -3.75
CA SER A 322 11.48 2.89 -2.44
C SER A 322 12.04 1.61 -1.79
N PRO A 323 11.63 1.27 -0.56
CA PRO A 323 11.94 -0.01 0.07
C PRO A 323 11.28 -1.24 -0.59
N ILE A 324 10.60 -1.05 -1.70
CA ILE A 324 10.01 -2.08 -2.54
C ILE A 324 10.95 -2.30 -3.71
N ILE A 325 11.55 -3.48 -3.81
CA ILE A 325 12.50 -3.80 -4.87
C ILE A 325 11.90 -4.92 -5.74
N PRO A 326 11.46 -4.60 -6.96
CA PRO A 326 11.06 -5.61 -7.93
C PRO A 326 12.30 -6.34 -8.44
N LEU A 327 12.26 -7.66 -8.47
CA LEU A 327 13.28 -8.49 -9.12
C LEU A 327 12.60 -9.14 -10.31
N TYR A 328 12.83 -8.61 -11.50
CA TYR A 328 12.14 -9.07 -12.72
C TYR A 328 12.54 -10.48 -13.11
N VAL A 329 11.56 -11.27 -13.52
CA VAL A 329 11.73 -12.67 -13.95
C VAL A 329 11.22 -12.88 -15.39
N HIS A 330 10.20 -12.08 -15.80
CA HIS A 330 9.61 -12.09 -17.15
C HIS A 330 8.97 -13.42 -17.58
N ASP A 331 8.75 -14.33 -16.64
CA ASP A 331 8.16 -15.65 -16.88
C ASP A 331 7.32 -16.09 -15.66
N VAL A 332 6.06 -16.41 -15.88
CA VAL A 332 5.11 -16.76 -14.80
C VAL A 332 5.53 -18.03 -14.08
N GLU A 333 5.94 -19.08 -14.82
CA GLU A 333 6.29 -20.36 -14.20
C GLU A 333 7.61 -20.26 -13.45
N LYS A 334 8.63 -19.61 -14.02
CA LYS A 334 9.90 -19.33 -13.33
C LYS A 334 9.67 -18.48 -12.07
N THR A 335 8.72 -17.54 -12.09
CA THR A 335 8.38 -16.71 -10.91
C THR A 335 7.86 -17.58 -9.75
N PHE A 336 6.98 -18.54 -10.04
CA PHE A 336 6.50 -19.50 -9.02
C PHE A 336 7.63 -20.38 -8.50
N VAL A 337 8.43 -20.95 -9.39
CA VAL A 337 9.56 -21.81 -9.01
C VAL A 337 10.60 -21.04 -8.21
N ALA A 338 10.92 -19.79 -8.59
CA ALA A 338 11.83 -18.92 -7.85
C ALA A 338 11.34 -18.65 -6.43
N THR A 339 10.02 -18.35 -6.28
CA THR A 339 9.42 -18.14 -4.97
C THR A 339 9.46 -19.39 -4.09
N ALA A 340 9.19 -20.57 -4.66
CA ALA A 340 9.23 -21.84 -3.93
C ALA A 340 10.66 -22.17 -3.47
N LYS A 341 11.66 -22.08 -4.38
CA LYS A 341 13.07 -22.33 -4.05
C LYS A 341 13.63 -21.33 -3.02
N ALA A 342 13.28 -20.04 -3.15
CA ALA A 342 13.67 -19.03 -2.17
C ALA A 342 13.16 -19.40 -0.77
N PHE A 343 11.92 -19.86 -0.68
CA PHE A 343 11.32 -20.33 0.57
C PHE A 343 12.06 -21.54 1.15
N GLU A 344 12.36 -22.54 0.34
CA GLU A 344 13.14 -23.72 0.75
C GLU A 344 14.54 -23.34 1.28
N TYR A 345 15.17 -22.31 0.70
CA TYR A 345 16.47 -21.79 1.14
C TYR A 345 16.38 -20.79 2.30
N GLY A 346 15.18 -20.54 2.82
CA GLY A 346 14.95 -19.74 4.02
C GLY A 346 14.68 -18.25 3.78
N VAL A 347 14.13 -17.89 2.60
CA VAL A 347 13.70 -16.52 2.26
C VAL A 347 12.27 -16.52 1.77
N PHE A 348 11.40 -15.70 2.40
CA PHE A 348 10.05 -15.46 1.94
C PHE A 348 9.96 -14.15 1.16
N ILE A 349 9.49 -14.23 -0.07
CA ILE A 349 9.21 -13.13 -1.01
C ILE A 349 7.86 -13.37 -1.67
N ASN A 350 7.26 -12.32 -2.24
CA ASN A 350 5.97 -12.42 -2.93
C ASN A 350 6.14 -12.48 -4.45
N PRO A 351 5.54 -13.45 -5.15
CA PRO A 351 5.45 -13.41 -6.60
C PRO A 351 4.42 -12.37 -7.02
N VAL A 352 4.73 -11.61 -8.06
CA VAL A 352 3.82 -10.70 -8.75
C VAL A 352 3.60 -11.23 -10.15
N ILE A 353 2.37 -11.64 -10.43
CA ILE A 353 1.95 -12.31 -11.66
C ILE A 353 0.60 -11.75 -12.10
N PRO A 354 0.10 -12.05 -13.32
CA PRO A 354 -1.25 -11.67 -13.71
C PRO A 354 -2.32 -12.15 -12.70
N PRO A 355 -3.33 -11.31 -12.37
CA PRO A 355 -3.66 -10.03 -13.01
C PRO A 355 -2.96 -8.79 -12.41
N ALA A 356 -2.01 -8.93 -11.50
CA ALA A 356 -1.32 -7.81 -10.84
C ALA A 356 -0.29 -7.12 -11.76
N CYS A 357 0.20 -7.81 -12.79
CA CYS A 357 1.07 -7.27 -13.85
C CYS A 357 0.79 -7.99 -15.17
N ALA A 358 1.38 -7.50 -16.27
CA ALA A 358 1.33 -8.24 -17.54
C ALA A 358 2.24 -9.48 -17.48
N PRO A 359 1.98 -10.54 -18.28
CA PRO A 359 2.75 -11.79 -18.23
C PRO A 359 4.26 -11.62 -18.45
N GLN A 360 4.66 -10.64 -19.28
CA GLN A 360 6.06 -10.31 -19.56
C GLN A 360 6.71 -9.43 -18.47
N ASP A 361 5.94 -8.90 -17.52
CA ASP A 361 6.41 -8.01 -16.45
C ASP A 361 6.40 -8.72 -15.08
N THR A 362 6.36 -10.05 -15.08
CA THR A 362 6.35 -10.84 -13.84
C THR A 362 7.64 -10.66 -13.07
N LEU A 363 7.52 -10.59 -11.76
CA LEU A 363 8.63 -10.34 -10.87
C LEU A 363 8.43 -11.05 -9.51
N VAL A 364 9.45 -11.13 -8.70
CA VAL A 364 9.33 -11.36 -7.27
C VAL A 364 9.58 -10.05 -6.54
N ARG A 365 8.73 -9.75 -5.56
CA ARG A 365 8.77 -8.51 -4.81
C ARG A 365 9.53 -8.68 -3.51
N PHE A 366 10.63 -7.94 -3.37
CA PHE A 366 11.44 -7.88 -2.17
C PHE A 366 11.16 -6.58 -1.43
N ALA A 367 10.72 -6.66 -0.18
CA ALA A 367 10.34 -5.49 0.62
C ALA A 367 11.12 -5.46 1.94
N LEU A 368 11.51 -4.25 2.36
CA LEU A 368 12.35 -4.02 3.51
C LEU A 368 11.58 -3.42 4.69
N MET A 369 12.05 -3.72 5.88
CA MET A 369 11.60 -3.14 7.14
C MET A 369 12.79 -2.45 7.83
N ALA A 370 12.53 -1.39 8.57
CA ALA A 370 13.54 -0.66 9.37
C ALA A 370 14.32 -1.56 10.35
N THR A 371 13.72 -2.67 10.72
CA THR A 371 14.32 -3.66 11.65
C THR A 371 15.17 -4.72 10.96
N HIS A 372 15.27 -4.73 9.62
CA HIS A 372 16.25 -5.58 8.93
C HIS A 372 17.68 -5.12 9.19
N THR A 373 18.61 -6.08 9.23
CA THR A 373 20.04 -5.79 9.26
C THR A 373 20.67 -5.97 7.88
N GLU A 374 21.79 -5.30 7.63
CA GLU A 374 22.54 -5.50 6.38
C GLU A 374 22.96 -6.96 6.20
N GLU A 375 23.25 -7.69 7.28
CA GLU A 375 23.56 -9.12 7.24
C GLU A 375 22.37 -9.95 6.77
N GLN A 376 21.16 -9.66 7.27
CA GLN A 376 19.93 -10.34 6.82
C GLN A 376 19.65 -10.04 5.34
N VAL A 377 19.84 -8.79 4.92
CA VAL A 377 19.70 -8.39 3.51
C VAL A 377 20.71 -9.11 2.64
N GLU A 378 21.99 -9.14 3.02
CA GLU A 378 23.03 -9.85 2.27
C GLU A 378 22.71 -11.33 2.13
N ARG A 379 22.28 -11.97 3.21
CA ARG A 379 21.85 -13.38 3.16
C ARG A 379 20.68 -13.57 2.18
N GLY A 380 19.70 -12.66 2.19
CA GLY A 380 18.58 -12.67 1.25
C GLY A 380 19.06 -12.54 -0.21
N VAL A 381 19.94 -11.59 -0.49
CA VAL A 381 20.52 -11.33 -1.82
C VAL A 381 21.26 -12.59 -2.32
N GLN A 382 22.11 -13.21 -1.50
CA GLN A 382 22.88 -14.38 -1.90
C GLN A 382 21.99 -15.61 -2.18
N ILE A 383 20.93 -15.81 -1.37
CA ILE A 383 19.97 -16.89 -1.63
C ILE A 383 19.22 -16.63 -2.95
N LEU A 384 18.77 -15.41 -3.19
CA LEU A 384 18.07 -15.08 -4.43
C LEU A 384 18.99 -15.14 -5.64
N LYS A 385 20.25 -14.73 -5.53
CA LYS A 385 21.27 -14.89 -6.57
C LYS A 385 21.41 -16.37 -6.96
N ARG A 386 21.54 -17.25 -5.98
CA ARG A 386 21.59 -18.69 -6.22
C ARG A 386 20.36 -19.19 -6.97
N VAL A 387 19.15 -18.82 -6.50
CA VAL A 387 17.88 -19.22 -7.11
C VAL A 387 17.78 -18.73 -8.56
N PHE A 388 18.12 -17.46 -8.81
CA PHE A 388 18.02 -16.86 -10.14
C PHE A 388 19.01 -17.45 -11.13
N LYS A 389 20.23 -17.84 -10.67
CA LYS A 389 21.19 -18.58 -11.50
C LYS A 389 20.73 -20.01 -11.80
N GLU A 390 20.20 -20.74 -10.80
CA GLU A 390 19.65 -22.10 -11.00
C GLU A 390 18.50 -22.13 -12.02
N LEU A 391 17.82 -21.00 -12.24
CA LEU A 391 16.69 -20.85 -13.15
C LEU A 391 17.06 -20.13 -14.47
N ASP A 392 18.34 -19.85 -14.70
CA ASP A 392 18.82 -19.09 -15.86
C ASP A 392 18.06 -17.74 -16.05
N ILE A 393 17.81 -17.03 -14.93
CA ILE A 393 17.21 -15.69 -14.95
C ILE A 393 18.31 -14.63 -15.02
N ILE A 394 19.39 -14.81 -14.26
CA ILE A 394 20.61 -13.99 -14.34
C ILE A 394 21.79 -14.86 -14.79
N LYS A 395 22.72 -14.24 -15.50
CA LYS A 395 23.93 -14.92 -16.00
C LYS A 395 25.04 -14.88 -14.96
N ASP A 396 26.06 -15.77 -15.16
CA ASP A 396 27.27 -15.75 -14.34
C ASP A 396 28.11 -14.50 -14.51
#